data_32228dceb744f232e93116b82809bf37
#
_entry.id   32228dceb744f232e93116b82809bf37
#
_cell.length_a   1.000
_cell.length_b   1.000
_cell.length_c   1.000
_cell.angle_alpha   90.00
_cell.angle_beta   90.00
_cell.angle_gamma   90.00
#
_symmetry.space_group_name_H-M   'P 1'
#
loop_
_entity.id
_entity.type
_entity.pdbx_description
1 polymer ?
#
loop_
_entity_poly.entity_id
_entity_poly.type
_entity_poly.pdbx_seq_one_letter_code
_entity_poly.pdbx_strand_id
1 'polypeptide(L)'
;VPIACNNKNYAKINSSAAYGTSCVISTINNLLGINIDYYVKINFKGVVDLVEAVGGVEVNVEAPSYMADKYGGKVCEQNSDRKFGDKLVCMNPGMQTLNGEQALAYARCRHMYIGSDLDRVKHQQQVVEALANKAMHFSSIKEFQNILNAVSKNIATNMDTDTILSGYNVAKNVLGNKLSGKDSINIEKATLETYSLNVYVPSQGRNTSAQGYYKDSLLDIQKCFNVILGKEKKELIKTFNFSVNETYEKSAPGK
;
A
#
# COMPACT_ATOMS: atom_id res chain seq x y z
N VAL A 1 -11.58 11.69 6.83
CA VAL A 1 -12.70 11.10 6.07
C VAL A 1 -13.84 10.74 7.00
N PRO A 2 -15.10 10.69 6.54
CA PRO A 2 -16.20 10.06 7.27
C PRO A 2 -15.93 8.55 7.43
N ILE A 3 -16.22 8.00 8.61
CA ILE A 3 -16.10 6.56 8.86
C ILE A 3 -17.48 5.92 8.71
N ALA A 4 -17.61 4.96 7.81
CA ALA A 4 -18.90 4.39 7.43
C ALA A 4 -19.68 3.72 8.58
N CYS A 5 -19.00 3.24 9.64
CA CYS A 5 -19.60 2.46 10.73
C CYS A 5 -19.79 3.25 12.02
N ASN A 6 -19.49 4.52 12.01
CA ASN A 6 -19.79 5.37 13.14
C ASN A 6 -20.06 6.79 12.62
N ASN A 7 -20.86 7.55 13.35
CA ASN A 7 -21.29 8.89 12.95
C ASN A 7 -20.18 9.96 13.06
N LYS A 8 -18.90 9.59 12.97
CA LYS A 8 -17.78 10.53 12.95
C LYS A 8 -17.59 11.06 11.55
N ASN A 9 -17.88 12.33 11.35
CA ASN A 9 -17.75 13.00 10.06
C ASN A 9 -16.29 13.19 9.63
N TYR A 10 -15.35 13.28 10.58
CA TYR A 10 -13.93 13.47 10.32
C TYR A 10 -13.08 12.59 11.22
N ALA A 11 -12.40 11.63 10.62
CA ALA A 11 -11.45 10.78 11.31
C ALA A 11 -10.32 10.35 10.36
N LYS A 12 -9.23 9.81 10.92
CA LYS A 12 -8.21 9.15 10.10
C LYS A 12 -8.82 7.89 9.49
N ILE A 13 -8.61 7.65 8.21
CA ILE A 13 -9.16 6.49 7.51
C ILE A 13 -8.79 5.17 8.20
N ASN A 14 -7.57 5.08 8.73
CA ASN A 14 -7.10 3.88 9.44
C ASN A 14 -7.86 3.61 10.75
N SER A 15 -8.57 4.60 11.32
CA SER A 15 -9.42 4.37 12.51
C SER A 15 -10.62 3.47 12.21
N SER A 16 -11.02 3.32 10.93
CA SER A 16 -12.06 2.38 10.52
C SER A 16 -11.72 0.92 10.84
N ALA A 17 -10.43 0.58 10.90
CA ALA A 17 -9.95 -0.76 11.23
C ALA A 17 -10.35 -1.22 12.64
N ALA A 18 -10.57 -0.30 13.57
CA ALA A 18 -11.07 -0.61 14.91
C ALA A 18 -12.50 -1.19 14.91
N TYR A 19 -13.25 -0.97 13.83
CA TYR A 19 -14.62 -1.45 13.66
C TYR A 19 -14.71 -2.66 12.73
N GLY A 20 -13.57 -3.25 12.37
CA GLY A 20 -13.50 -4.46 11.54
C GLY A 20 -13.30 -4.20 10.04
N THR A 21 -13.05 -5.30 9.31
CA THR A 21 -12.71 -5.24 7.87
C THR A 21 -13.85 -4.67 7.02
N SER A 22 -15.11 -5.03 7.31
CA SER A 22 -16.28 -4.49 6.59
C SER A 22 -16.37 -2.98 6.70
N CYS A 23 -16.02 -2.42 7.86
CA CYS A 23 -16.00 -0.97 8.05
C CYS A 23 -14.91 -0.28 7.22
N VAL A 24 -13.73 -0.90 7.13
CA VAL A 24 -12.65 -0.41 6.25
C VAL A 24 -13.12 -0.39 4.80
N ILE A 25 -13.69 -1.49 4.32
CA ILE A 25 -14.20 -1.62 2.94
C ILE A 25 -15.27 -0.56 2.67
N SER A 26 -16.29 -0.46 3.52
CA SER A 26 -17.36 0.54 3.33
C SER A 26 -16.83 1.98 3.36
N THR A 27 -15.85 2.27 4.22
CA THR A 27 -15.23 3.60 4.30
C THR A 27 -14.47 3.93 3.01
N ILE A 28 -13.72 2.96 2.46
CA ILE A 28 -12.99 3.14 1.19
C ILE A 28 -13.96 3.24 0.02
N ASN A 29 -14.99 2.38 -0.03
CA ASN A 29 -16.02 2.42 -1.07
C ASN A 29 -16.70 3.79 -1.14
N ASN A 30 -17.09 4.33 0.02
CA ASN A 30 -17.69 5.67 0.10
C ASN A 30 -16.72 6.78 -0.32
N LEU A 31 -15.44 6.67 0.03
CA LEU A 31 -14.44 7.66 -0.32
C LEU A 31 -14.12 7.66 -1.82
N LEU A 32 -13.99 6.48 -2.42
CA LEU A 32 -13.53 6.34 -3.80
C LEU A 32 -14.66 6.18 -4.81
N GLY A 33 -15.92 5.99 -4.36
CA GLY A 33 -17.05 5.75 -5.26
C GLY A 33 -17.00 4.40 -5.99
N ILE A 34 -16.36 3.42 -5.39
CA ILE A 34 -16.18 2.07 -5.94
C ILE A 34 -16.91 1.02 -5.12
N ASN A 35 -16.92 -0.22 -5.62
CA ASN A 35 -17.34 -1.38 -4.85
C ASN A 35 -16.18 -2.38 -4.80
N ILE A 36 -15.67 -2.65 -3.60
CA ILE A 36 -14.59 -3.61 -3.37
C ILE A 36 -15.22 -4.97 -3.12
N ASP A 37 -15.04 -5.91 -4.03
CA ASP A 37 -15.56 -7.27 -3.92
C ASP A 37 -14.64 -8.17 -3.10
N TYR A 38 -13.32 -7.98 -3.22
CA TYR A 38 -12.33 -8.82 -2.58
C TYR A 38 -11.33 -8.02 -1.74
N TYR A 39 -10.86 -8.64 -0.66
CA TYR A 39 -9.79 -8.08 0.16
C TYR A 39 -8.75 -9.12 0.53
N VAL A 40 -7.54 -8.64 0.79
CA VAL A 40 -6.48 -9.41 1.43
C VAL A 40 -5.97 -8.63 2.62
N LYS A 41 -6.00 -9.25 3.79
CA LYS A 41 -5.45 -8.72 5.04
C LYS A 41 -4.29 -9.60 5.46
N ILE A 42 -3.11 -9.03 5.62
CA ILE A 42 -1.89 -9.71 6.03
C ILE A 42 -1.36 -9.10 7.32
N ASN A 43 -0.90 -9.92 8.26
CA ASN A 43 -0.20 -9.44 9.45
C ASN A 43 1.32 -9.36 9.19
N PHE A 44 2.08 -8.80 10.13
CA PHE A 44 3.52 -8.63 9.98
C PHE A 44 4.27 -9.94 9.77
N LYS A 45 3.88 -10.99 10.51
CA LYS A 45 4.44 -12.32 10.29
C LYS A 45 4.14 -12.84 8.89
N GLY A 46 2.95 -12.62 8.38
CA GLY A 46 2.58 -13.00 7.02
C GLY A 46 3.43 -12.31 5.96
N VAL A 47 3.76 -11.03 6.15
CA VAL A 47 4.69 -10.32 5.24
C VAL A 47 6.07 -10.99 5.26
N VAL A 48 6.61 -11.26 6.45
CA VAL A 48 7.90 -11.96 6.58
C VAL A 48 7.85 -13.33 5.91
N ASP A 49 6.85 -14.15 6.28
CA ASP A 49 6.70 -15.51 5.75
C ASP A 49 6.52 -15.52 4.22
N LEU A 50 5.78 -14.56 3.67
CA LEU A 50 5.57 -14.44 2.22
C LEU A 50 6.86 -14.10 1.49
N VAL A 51 7.62 -13.13 1.99
CA VAL A 51 8.90 -12.74 1.39
C VAL A 51 9.90 -13.89 1.46
N GLU A 52 9.98 -14.61 2.59
CA GLU A 52 10.84 -15.79 2.72
C GLU A 52 10.40 -16.91 1.76
N ALA A 53 9.10 -17.18 1.65
CA ALA A 53 8.57 -18.23 0.78
C ALA A 53 8.87 -17.98 -0.72
N VAL A 54 8.98 -16.72 -1.15
CA VAL A 54 9.36 -16.36 -2.53
C VAL A 54 10.88 -16.21 -2.71
N GLY A 55 11.68 -16.50 -1.69
CA GLY A 55 13.14 -16.41 -1.73
C GLY A 55 13.68 -14.97 -1.70
N GLY A 56 12.97 -14.07 -1.03
CA GLY A 56 13.32 -12.66 -0.95
C GLY A 56 12.78 -11.82 -2.10
N VAL A 57 12.83 -10.49 -1.95
CA VAL A 57 12.34 -9.51 -2.93
C VAL A 57 13.44 -8.52 -3.31
N GLU A 58 13.56 -8.22 -4.60
CA GLU A 58 14.49 -7.19 -5.10
C GLU A 58 13.89 -5.81 -4.93
N VAL A 59 14.56 -4.97 -4.17
CA VAL A 59 14.14 -3.59 -3.91
C VAL A 59 15.33 -2.66 -4.02
N ASN A 60 15.12 -1.50 -4.66
CA ASN A 60 16.07 -0.41 -4.60
C ASN A 60 15.81 0.39 -3.32
N VAL A 61 16.56 0.09 -2.27
CA VAL A 61 16.45 0.74 -0.96
C VAL A 61 16.94 2.18 -1.08
N GLU A 62 16.05 3.13 -0.79
CA GLU A 62 16.39 4.55 -0.85
C GLU A 62 17.36 4.93 0.27
N ALA A 63 18.29 5.82 -0.04
CA ALA A 63 19.22 6.33 0.97
C ALA A 63 18.46 7.14 2.05
N PRO A 64 18.83 7.01 3.33
CA PRO A 64 18.16 7.73 4.40
C PRO A 64 18.46 9.24 4.31
N SER A 65 17.43 10.07 4.53
CA SER A 65 17.56 11.52 4.60
C SER A 65 17.90 12.01 6.02
N TYR A 66 17.59 11.18 7.03
CA TYR A 66 17.83 11.46 8.44
C TYR A 66 18.57 10.31 9.11
N MET A 67 19.28 10.60 10.18
CA MET A 67 19.99 9.60 11.01
C MET A 67 21.00 8.74 10.23
N ALA A 68 21.40 9.16 9.03
CA ALA A 68 22.39 8.43 8.23
C ALA A 68 23.69 8.19 9.04
N ASP A 69 24.19 9.21 9.70
CA ASP A 69 25.42 9.11 10.51
C ASP A 69 25.29 8.13 11.67
N LYS A 70 24.12 8.11 12.33
CA LYS A 70 23.84 7.19 13.45
C LYS A 70 24.00 5.72 13.09
N TYR A 71 23.70 5.36 11.86
CA TYR A 71 23.69 3.99 11.39
C TYR A 71 24.68 3.73 10.25
N GLY A 72 25.68 4.60 10.07
CA GLY A 72 26.71 4.45 9.05
C GLY A 72 26.14 4.41 7.63
N GLY A 73 25.18 5.26 7.32
CA GLY A 73 24.53 5.36 6.02
C GLY A 73 23.47 4.28 5.75
N LYS A 74 23.22 3.37 6.69
CA LYS A 74 22.23 2.29 6.53
C LYS A 74 20.82 2.77 6.86
N VAL A 75 19.84 2.16 6.23
CA VAL A 75 18.42 2.27 6.59
C VAL A 75 18.12 1.25 7.67
N CYS A 76 17.70 1.71 8.85
CA CYS A 76 17.43 0.85 9.98
C CYS A 76 16.03 1.12 10.56
N GLU A 77 15.30 0.06 10.86
CA GLU A 77 14.00 0.15 11.54
C GLU A 77 13.93 -0.91 12.65
N GLN A 78 13.27 -0.55 13.74
CA GLN A 78 13.04 -1.48 14.83
C GLN A 78 11.78 -2.29 14.56
N ASN A 79 11.91 -3.59 14.40
CA ASN A 79 10.78 -4.51 14.31
C ASN A 79 10.20 -4.74 15.72
N SER A 80 9.55 -3.70 16.25
CA SER A 80 8.88 -3.72 17.55
C SER A 80 7.47 -4.30 17.43
N ASP A 81 7.35 -5.55 17.05
CA ASP A 81 6.16 -6.32 17.36
C ASP A 81 6.49 -7.16 18.59
N ARG A 82 5.67 -7.09 19.64
CA ARG A 82 5.83 -7.89 20.86
C ARG A 82 5.95 -9.41 20.59
N LYS A 83 5.55 -9.85 19.39
CA LYS A 83 5.66 -11.23 18.92
C LYS A 83 6.98 -11.57 18.22
N PHE A 84 7.70 -10.53 17.69
CA PHE A 84 8.96 -10.72 16.95
C PHE A 84 10.20 -10.30 17.75
N GLY A 85 10.01 -9.73 18.93
CA GLY A 85 11.09 -9.13 19.72
C GLY A 85 11.51 -7.75 19.21
N ASP A 86 12.27 -7.05 20.04
CA ASP A 86 12.84 -5.74 19.69
C ASP A 86 14.15 -5.93 18.93
N LYS A 87 14.07 -6.20 17.63
CA LYS A 87 15.24 -6.39 16.79
C LYS A 87 15.41 -5.17 15.87
N LEU A 88 16.57 -4.53 15.95
CA LEU A 88 16.97 -3.53 14.96
C LEU A 88 17.39 -4.24 13.68
N VAL A 89 16.70 -3.96 12.58
CA VAL A 89 16.99 -4.52 11.26
C VAL A 89 17.50 -3.42 10.37
N CYS A 90 18.68 -3.64 9.79
CA CYS A 90 19.36 -2.67 8.95
C CYS A 90 19.62 -3.23 7.55
N MET A 91 19.61 -2.34 6.56
CA MET A 91 19.92 -2.65 5.16
C MET A 91 20.73 -1.50 4.54
N ASN A 92 21.56 -1.81 3.56
CA ASN A 92 22.30 -0.79 2.82
C ASN A 92 21.36 -0.09 1.82
N PRO A 93 21.60 1.18 1.47
CA PRO A 93 20.95 1.77 0.30
C PRO A 93 21.36 1.08 -1.00
N GLY A 94 20.50 1.17 -2.02
CA GLY A 94 20.75 0.62 -3.35
C GLY A 94 19.96 -0.66 -3.63
N MET A 95 20.17 -1.21 -4.83
CA MET A 95 19.50 -2.42 -5.30
C MET A 95 20.01 -3.64 -4.53
N GLN A 96 19.09 -4.38 -3.90
CA GLN A 96 19.43 -5.59 -3.15
C GLN A 96 18.22 -6.50 -2.98
N THR A 97 18.46 -7.76 -2.68
CA THR A 97 17.44 -8.71 -2.29
C THR A 97 17.22 -8.60 -0.77
N LEU A 98 16.01 -8.20 -0.38
CA LEU A 98 15.59 -8.15 1.01
C LEU A 98 14.99 -9.48 1.44
N ASN A 99 15.39 -9.98 2.60
CA ASN A 99 14.70 -11.07 3.28
C ASN A 99 13.42 -10.56 3.96
N GLY A 100 12.63 -11.44 4.56
CA GLY A 100 11.33 -11.11 5.15
C GLY A 100 11.41 -10.03 6.23
N GLU A 101 12.39 -10.12 7.15
CA GLU A 101 12.57 -9.13 8.20
C GLU A 101 12.99 -7.76 7.63
N GLN A 102 13.88 -7.75 6.64
CA GLN A 102 14.32 -6.53 5.98
C GLN A 102 13.19 -5.87 5.17
N ALA A 103 12.42 -6.65 4.43
CA ALA A 103 11.28 -6.14 3.67
C ALA A 103 10.21 -5.53 4.60
N LEU A 104 9.92 -6.18 5.72
CA LEU A 104 9.02 -5.65 6.74
C LEU A 104 9.56 -4.35 7.37
N ALA A 105 10.85 -4.34 7.74
CA ALA A 105 11.50 -3.16 8.30
C ALA A 105 11.46 -1.98 7.31
N TYR A 106 11.79 -2.21 6.05
CA TYR A 106 11.75 -1.20 5.00
C TYR A 106 10.34 -0.64 4.79
N ALA A 107 9.33 -1.51 4.68
CA ALA A 107 7.93 -1.13 4.54
C ALA A 107 7.36 -0.36 5.76
N ARG A 108 8.02 -0.41 6.91
CA ARG A 108 7.62 0.31 8.14
C ARG A 108 8.45 1.56 8.40
N CYS A 109 9.63 1.67 7.80
CA CYS A 109 10.55 2.76 8.05
C CYS A 109 9.96 4.11 7.63
N ARG A 110 9.92 5.05 8.57
CA ARG A 110 9.47 6.42 8.34
C ARG A 110 10.37 7.47 8.99
N HIS A 111 11.07 7.11 10.08
CA HIS A 111 11.84 8.06 10.87
C HIS A 111 13.16 8.46 10.23
N MET A 112 13.58 7.76 9.20
CA MET A 112 14.82 8.01 8.49
C MET A 112 14.63 8.83 7.21
N TYR A 113 13.40 9.29 6.92
CA TYR A 113 13.05 10.01 5.69
C TYR A 113 12.28 11.28 5.98
N ILE A 114 12.53 12.32 5.17
CA ILE A 114 11.89 13.65 5.32
C ILE A 114 10.37 13.55 5.13
N GLY A 115 9.93 12.81 4.12
CA GLY A 115 8.50 12.60 3.83
C GLY A 115 7.80 11.69 4.84
N SER A 116 8.54 11.04 5.75
CA SER A 116 8.04 10.26 6.88
C SER A 116 6.94 9.26 6.48
N ASP A 117 5.68 9.64 6.63
CA ASP A 117 4.54 8.75 6.35
C ASP A 117 4.33 8.50 4.85
N LEU A 118 4.60 9.48 4.00
CA LEU A 118 4.51 9.34 2.54
C LEU A 118 5.63 8.44 1.99
N ASP A 119 6.84 8.58 2.49
CA ASP A 119 7.95 7.69 2.12
C ASP A 119 7.64 6.25 2.55
N ARG A 120 7.06 6.06 3.73
CA ARG A 120 6.61 4.72 4.15
C ARG A 120 5.60 4.11 3.18
N VAL A 121 4.62 4.88 2.69
CA VAL A 121 3.65 4.40 1.67
C VAL A 121 4.38 3.99 0.39
N LYS A 122 5.35 4.77 -0.06
CA LYS A 122 6.19 4.46 -1.22
C LYS A 122 6.99 3.17 -1.01
N HIS A 123 7.60 2.99 0.15
CA HIS A 123 8.33 1.75 0.48
C HIS A 123 7.40 0.54 0.50
N GLN A 124 6.18 0.68 1.03
CA GLN A 124 5.17 -0.38 0.99
C GLN A 124 4.83 -0.75 -0.46
N GLN A 125 4.62 0.23 -1.32
CA GLN A 125 4.35 -0.01 -2.75
C GLN A 125 5.51 -0.73 -3.42
N GLN A 126 6.76 -0.34 -3.17
CA GLN A 126 7.95 -1.01 -3.71
C GLN A 126 8.03 -2.49 -3.30
N VAL A 127 7.77 -2.80 -2.03
CA VAL A 127 7.76 -4.19 -1.54
C VAL A 127 6.62 -5.00 -2.19
N VAL A 128 5.43 -4.43 -2.30
CA VAL A 128 4.28 -5.08 -2.95
C VAL A 128 4.55 -5.33 -4.44
N GLU A 129 5.14 -4.37 -5.15
CA GLU A 129 5.53 -4.52 -6.56
C GLU A 129 6.58 -5.61 -6.74
N ALA A 130 7.58 -5.64 -5.86
CA ALA A 130 8.62 -6.67 -5.89
C ALA A 130 8.05 -8.07 -5.63
N LEU A 131 7.10 -8.21 -4.68
CA LEU A 131 6.35 -9.45 -4.45
C LEU A 131 5.52 -9.85 -5.67
N ALA A 132 4.80 -8.92 -6.28
CA ALA A 132 4.02 -9.19 -7.48
C ALA A 132 4.94 -9.66 -8.63
N ASN A 133 6.08 -8.99 -8.85
CA ASN A 133 7.06 -9.40 -9.84
C ASN A 133 7.59 -10.82 -9.59
N LYS A 134 7.88 -11.19 -8.34
CA LYS A 134 8.29 -12.56 -7.99
C LYS A 134 7.18 -13.57 -8.30
N ALA A 135 5.94 -13.28 -7.90
CA ALA A 135 4.81 -14.17 -8.13
C ALA A 135 4.59 -14.48 -9.63
N MET A 136 4.86 -13.53 -10.48
CA MET A 136 4.72 -13.67 -11.92
C MET A 136 5.78 -14.57 -12.57
N HIS A 137 6.92 -14.76 -11.93
CA HIS A 137 8.01 -15.60 -12.39
C HIS A 137 7.93 -17.04 -11.86
N PHE A 138 6.91 -17.41 -11.12
CA PHE A 138 6.74 -18.81 -10.68
C PHE A 138 6.61 -19.74 -11.88
N SER A 139 7.32 -20.85 -11.82
CA SER A 139 7.39 -21.84 -12.89
C SER A 139 6.05 -22.59 -13.07
N SER A 140 5.27 -22.70 -12.01
CA SER A 140 4.03 -23.47 -12.01
C SER A 140 2.98 -22.92 -11.02
N ILE A 141 1.72 -23.26 -11.30
CA ILE A 141 0.60 -22.98 -10.39
C ILE A 141 0.78 -23.71 -9.05
N LYS A 142 1.45 -24.87 -9.05
CA LYS A 142 1.75 -25.63 -7.83
C LYS A 142 2.72 -24.89 -6.90
N GLU A 143 3.71 -24.22 -7.46
CA GLU A 143 4.63 -23.37 -6.69
C GLU A 143 3.86 -22.23 -6.04
N PHE A 144 3.00 -21.55 -6.78
CA PHE A 144 2.12 -20.50 -6.25
C PHE A 144 1.22 -21.03 -5.12
N GLN A 145 0.59 -22.20 -5.29
CA GLN A 145 -0.24 -22.83 -4.25
C GLN A 145 0.56 -23.18 -2.99
N ASN A 146 1.79 -23.67 -3.14
CA ASN A 146 2.65 -23.98 -1.99
C ASN A 146 2.96 -22.72 -1.17
N ILE A 147 3.21 -21.60 -1.82
CA ILE A 147 3.46 -20.30 -1.15
C ILE A 147 2.20 -19.83 -0.43
N LEU A 148 1.03 -19.88 -1.09
CA LEU A 148 -0.24 -19.52 -0.44
C LEU A 148 -0.50 -20.36 0.80
N ASN A 149 -0.24 -21.67 0.73
CA ASN A 149 -0.42 -22.57 1.87
C ASN A 149 0.54 -22.22 3.02
N ALA A 150 1.79 -21.90 2.72
CA ALA A 150 2.80 -21.53 3.73
C ALA A 150 2.40 -20.29 4.53
N VAL A 151 1.73 -19.31 3.89
CA VAL A 151 1.36 -18.05 4.53
C VAL A 151 -0.11 -17.97 4.97
N SER A 152 -0.91 -19.01 4.69
CA SER A 152 -2.37 -19.05 4.91
C SER A 152 -2.82 -18.68 6.32
N LYS A 153 -2.05 -19.06 7.34
CA LYS A 153 -2.35 -18.76 8.76
C LYS A 153 -2.21 -17.29 9.12
N ASN A 154 -1.52 -16.51 8.30
CA ASN A 154 -1.20 -15.10 8.53
C ASN A 154 -1.89 -14.16 7.54
N ILE A 155 -2.73 -14.71 6.67
CA ILE A 155 -3.54 -13.97 5.68
C ILE A 155 -5.02 -14.24 5.94
N ALA A 156 -5.84 -13.20 5.82
CA ALA A 156 -7.29 -13.32 5.79
C ALA A 156 -7.82 -12.68 4.51
N THR A 157 -8.70 -13.40 3.82
CA THR A 157 -9.33 -12.94 2.58
C THR A 157 -10.74 -13.52 2.48
N ASN A 158 -11.61 -12.89 1.68
CA ASN A 158 -12.90 -13.45 1.28
C ASN A 158 -12.86 -14.13 -0.08
N MET A 159 -11.69 -14.18 -0.74
CA MET A 159 -11.51 -14.95 -1.97
C MET A 159 -11.43 -16.43 -1.66
N ASP A 160 -12.16 -17.25 -2.41
CA ASP A 160 -11.94 -18.69 -2.43
C ASP A 160 -10.68 -19.05 -3.26
N THR A 161 -10.27 -20.30 -3.16
CA THR A 161 -9.06 -20.77 -3.83
C THR A 161 -9.16 -20.64 -5.35
N ASP A 162 -10.34 -20.89 -5.94
CA ASP A 162 -10.55 -20.84 -7.38
C ASP A 162 -10.46 -19.39 -7.89
N THR A 163 -11.01 -18.44 -7.16
CA THR A 163 -10.88 -17.01 -7.44
C THR A 163 -9.42 -16.57 -7.42
N ILE A 164 -8.65 -16.99 -6.41
CA ILE A 164 -7.22 -16.67 -6.29
C ILE A 164 -6.43 -17.26 -7.46
N LEU A 165 -6.69 -18.53 -7.83
CA LEU A 165 -6.02 -19.21 -8.93
C LEU A 165 -6.38 -18.60 -10.29
N SER A 166 -7.65 -18.24 -10.48
CA SER A 166 -8.11 -17.54 -11.68
C SER A 166 -7.42 -16.18 -11.83
N GLY A 167 -7.32 -15.41 -10.74
CA GLY A 167 -6.60 -14.14 -10.72
C GLY A 167 -5.12 -14.31 -11.08
N TYR A 168 -4.46 -15.34 -10.54
CA TYR A 168 -3.07 -15.66 -10.89
C TYR A 168 -2.91 -15.98 -12.38
N ASN A 169 -3.81 -16.81 -12.97
CA ASN A 169 -3.77 -17.17 -14.37
C ASN A 169 -3.98 -15.94 -15.27
N VAL A 170 -4.93 -15.07 -14.93
CA VAL A 170 -5.16 -13.80 -15.65
C VAL A 170 -3.90 -12.93 -15.60
N ALA A 171 -3.33 -12.72 -14.43
CA ALA A 171 -2.11 -11.93 -14.27
C ALA A 171 -0.94 -12.52 -15.09
N LYS A 172 -0.78 -13.84 -15.07
CA LYS A 172 0.28 -14.54 -15.82
C LYS A 172 0.10 -14.44 -17.33
N ASN A 173 -1.13 -14.57 -17.85
CA ASN A 173 -1.44 -14.42 -19.26
C ASN A 173 -1.20 -12.99 -19.76
N VAL A 174 -1.64 -12.01 -18.99
CA VAL A 174 -1.44 -10.59 -19.27
C VAL A 174 0.05 -10.26 -19.38
N LEU A 175 0.88 -10.82 -18.50
CA LEU A 175 2.34 -10.63 -18.51
C LEU A 175 3.06 -11.46 -19.57
N GLY A 176 2.58 -12.69 -19.83
CA GLY A 176 3.11 -13.50 -20.92
C GLY A 176 2.95 -12.82 -22.28
N ASN A 177 1.84 -12.11 -22.48
CA ASN A 177 1.62 -11.29 -23.67
C ASN A 177 2.56 -10.08 -23.73
N LYS A 178 2.88 -9.44 -22.60
CA LYS A 178 3.85 -8.36 -22.52
C LYS A 178 5.27 -8.84 -22.88
N LEU A 179 5.70 -9.99 -22.37
CA LEU A 179 7.02 -10.57 -22.65
C LEU A 179 7.15 -11.00 -24.11
N SER A 180 6.03 -11.34 -24.78
CA SER A 180 5.99 -11.68 -26.21
C SER A 180 5.83 -10.47 -27.14
N GLY A 181 5.80 -9.25 -26.59
CA GLY A 181 5.68 -8.00 -27.37
C GLY A 181 4.29 -7.77 -28.01
N LYS A 182 3.28 -8.55 -27.60
CA LYS A 182 1.92 -8.48 -28.20
C LYS A 182 1.03 -7.42 -27.60
N ASP A 183 1.22 -7.12 -26.28
CA ASP A 183 0.47 -6.07 -25.59
C ASP A 183 1.31 -5.40 -24.51
N SER A 184 1.24 -4.08 -24.39
CA SER A 184 1.83 -3.35 -23.28
C SER A 184 0.82 -3.24 -22.14
N ILE A 185 1.08 -3.91 -21.00
CA ILE A 185 0.32 -3.58 -19.80
C ILE A 185 0.80 -2.23 -19.31
N ASN A 186 -0.09 -1.28 -19.32
CA ASN A 186 0.14 0.00 -18.68
C ASN A 186 -0.32 -0.10 -17.22
N ILE A 187 0.63 -0.18 -16.28
CA ILE A 187 0.33 -0.07 -14.85
C ILE A 187 0.33 1.43 -14.53
N GLU A 188 -0.86 1.99 -14.44
CA GLU A 188 -1.03 3.38 -14.03
C GLU A 188 -1.06 3.44 -12.50
N LYS A 189 -0.32 4.40 -11.93
CA LYS A 189 -0.29 4.67 -10.50
C LYS A 189 -0.91 6.04 -10.26
N ALA A 190 -1.88 6.10 -9.36
CA ALA A 190 -2.45 7.34 -8.90
C ALA A 190 -2.20 7.51 -7.41
N THR A 191 -1.73 8.68 -7.01
CA THR A 191 -1.54 9.03 -5.61
C THR A 191 -2.46 10.17 -5.25
N LEU A 192 -3.20 10.02 -4.16
CA LEU A 192 -4.03 11.09 -3.62
C LEU A 192 -3.13 12.20 -3.06
N GLU A 193 -3.23 13.39 -3.65
CA GLU A 193 -2.48 14.54 -3.17
C GLU A 193 -2.98 14.99 -1.81
N THR A 194 -2.05 15.21 -0.91
CA THR A 194 -2.32 15.44 0.51
C THR A 194 -1.60 16.66 1.04
N TYR A 195 -2.07 17.15 2.17
CA TYR A 195 -1.43 18.20 2.95
C TYR A 195 -1.39 17.81 4.42
N SER A 196 -0.35 18.26 5.12
CA SER A 196 -0.20 17.97 6.54
C SER A 196 -1.13 18.84 7.38
N LEU A 197 -1.74 18.23 8.38
CA LEU A 197 -2.57 18.94 9.36
C LEU A 197 -2.40 18.33 10.76
N ASN A 198 -2.66 19.14 11.78
CA ASN A 198 -2.73 18.70 13.16
C ASN A 198 -4.19 18.66 13.60
N VAL A 199 -4.63 17.50 14.05
CA VAL A 199 -6.01 17.29 14.52
C VAL A 199 -5.98 17.00 16.02
N TYR A 200 -6.75 17.75 16.77
CA TYR A 200 -6.95 17.42 18.17
C TYR A 200 -7.79 16.15 18.32
N VAL A 201 -7.25 15.19 19.05
CA VAL A 201 -7.92 13.92 19.33
C VAL A 201 -8.37 13.90 20.78
N PRO A 202 -9.66 14.12 21.07
CA PRO A 202 -10.16 14.23 22.44
C PRO A 202 -9.86 13.01 23.32
N SER A 203 -9.93 11.80 22.73
CA SER A 203 -9.63 10.56 23.45
C SER A 203 -8.16 10.39 23.86
N GLN A 204 -7.26 11.19 23.26
CA GLN A 204 -5.82 11.21 23.56
C GLN A 204 -5.39 12.49 24.27
N GLY A 205 -6.26 13.49 24.40
CA GLY A 205 -5.96 14.79 25.02
C GLY A 205 -4.86 15.59 24.33
N ARG A 206 -4.55 15.30 23.05
CA ARG A 206 -3.43 15.92 22.33
C ARG A 206 -3.70 16.10 20.84
N ASN A 207 -2.95 17.02 20.23
CA ASN A 207 -2.89 17.13 18.79
C ASN A 207 -2.11 15.94 18.18
N THR A 208 -2.61 15.45 17.08
CA THR A 208 -2.03 14.33 16.32
C THR A 208 -1.88 14.73 14.87
N SER A 209 -0.70 14.49 14.31
CA SER A 209 -0.46 14.68 12.88
C SER A 209 -1.39 13.78 12.05
N ALA A 210 -1.94 14.35 11.00
CA ALA A 210 -2.76 13.65 10.02
C ALA A 210 -2.45 14.19 8.62
N GLN A 211 -2.90 13.47 7.59
CA GLN A 211 -2.92 13.95 6.21
C GLN A 211 -4.37 14.26 5.83
N GLY A 212 -4.61 15.49 5.42
CA GLY A 212 -5.80 15.87 4.67
C GLY A 212 -5.55 15.62 3.18
N TYR A 213 -6.59 15.57 2.38
CA TYR A 213 -6.48 15.43 0.93
C TYR A 213 -7.14 16.60 0.19
N TYR A 214 -6.70 16.87 -1.02
CA TYR A 214 -7.35 17.83 -1.90
C TYR A 214 -8.53 17.16 -2.59
N LYS A 215 -9.70 17.80 -2.58
CA LYS A 215 -10.93 17.23 -3.14
C LYS A 215 -10.83 17.01 -4.63
N ASP A 216 -10.18 17.92 -5.35
CA ASP A 216 -9.95 17.80 -6.80
C ASP A 216 -9.10 16.58 -7.13
N SER A 217 -8.05 16.29 -6.34
CA SER A 217 -7.25 15.08 -6.49
C SER A 217 -8.06 13.82 -6.23
N LEU A 218 -8.97 13.83 -5.24
CA LEU A 218 -9.88 12.72 -5.02
C LEU A 218 -10.83 12.51 -6.21
N LEU A 219 -11.39 13.58 -6.77
CA LEU A 219 -12.26 13.51 -7.95
C LEU A 219 -11.52 12.91 -9.14
N ASP A 220 -10.26 13.28 -9.36
CA ASP A 220 -9.46 12.69 -10.43
C ASP A 220 -9.23 11.20 -10.23
N ILE A 221 -8.95 10.77 -9.00
CA ILE A 221 -8.81 9.33 -8.67
C ILE A 221 -10.15 8.60 -8.88
N GLN A 222 -11.27 9.18 -8.47
CA GLN A 222 -12.61 8.60 -8.70
C GLN A 222 -12.90 8.44 -10.20
N LYS A 223 -12.56 9.44 -11.02
CA LYS A 223 -12.68 9.32 -12.49
C LYS A 223 -11.82 8.19 -13.04
N CYS A 224 -10.59 8.03 -12.55
CA CYS A 224 -9.73 6.92 -12.94
C CYS A 224 -10.40 5.56 -12.68
N PHE A 225 -10.96 5.37 -11.49
CA PHE A 225 -11.70 4.15 -11.18
C PHE A 225 -12.93 3.98 -12.07
N ASN A 226 -13.67 5.04 -12.37
CA ASN A 226 -14.82 4.97 -13.27
C ASN A 226 -14.43 4.50 -14.67
N VAL A 227 -13.28 4.94 -15.19
CA VAL A 227 -12.75 4.47 -16.48
C VAL A 227 -12.36 2.99 -16.41
N ILE A 228 -11.62 2.59 -15.36
CA ILE A 228 -11.21 1.18 -15.15
C ILE A 228 -12.44 0.27 -15.06
N LEU A 229 -13.50 0.73 -14.39
CA LEU A 229 -14.76 0.01 -14.23
C LEU A 229 -15.70 0.13 -15.45
N GLY A 230 -15.27 0.78 -16.53
CA GLY A 230 -16.05 0.97 -17.74
C GLY A 230 -17.27 1.89 -17.61
N LYS A 231 -17.34 2.68 -16.53
CA LYS A 231 -18.41 3.65 -16.28
C LYS A 231 -18.20 4.97 -17.05
N GLU A 232 -16.96 5.29 -17.37
CA GLU A 232 -16.57 6.48 -18.14
C GLU A 232 -15.57 6.12 -19.23
N LYS A 233 -15.50 6.95 -20.28
CA LYS A 233 -14.53 6.77 -21.37
C LYS A 233 -13.16 7.30 -20.98
N LYS A 234 -12.10 6.59 -21.38
CA LYS A 234 -10.71 6.95 -21.10
C LYS A 234 -10.34 8.38 -21.59
N GLU A 235 -10.95 8.84 -22.66
CA GLU A 235 -10.71 10.18 -23.26
C GLU A 235 -11.09 11.33 -22.33
N LEU A 236 -11.91 11.08 -21.31
CA LEU A 236 -12.31 12.10 -20.33
C LEU A 236 -11.21 12.36 -19.27
N ILE A 237 -10.20 11.48 -19.18
CA ILE A 237 -9.08 11.63 -18.27
C ILE A 237 -7.87 12.09 -19.09
N LYS A 238 -7.59 13.38 -19.07
CA LYS A 238 -6.48 13.94 -19.84
C LYS A 238 -5.10 13.66 -19.22
N THR A 239 -4.98 13.62 -17.90
CA THR A 239 -3.74 13.32 -17.18
C THR A 239 -4.05 12.91 -15.75
N PHE A 240 -3.21 12.05 -15.15
CA PHE A 240 -3.17 11.77 -13.71
C PHE A 240 -2.27 12.74 -12.93
N ASN A 241 -1.86 13.85 -13.58
CA ASN A 241 -1.00 14.84 -12.95
C ASN A 241 -1.86 15.89 -12.27
N PHE A 242 -2.01 15.78 -10.98
CA PHE A 242 -2.63 16.80 -10.14
C PHE A 242 -1.56 17.81 -9.73
N SER A 243 -1.78 19.08 -10.08
CA SER A 243 -0.93 20.19 -9.63
C SER A 243 -1.62 20.94 -8.51
N VAL A 244 -1.04 20.90 -7.32
CA VAL A 244 -1.57 21.61 -6.16
C VAL A 244 -1.38 23.11 -6.33
N ASN A 245 -2.42 23.90 -6.12
CA ASN A 245 -2.36 25.33 -5.96
C ASN A 245 -3.24 25.79 -4.77
N GLU A 246 -3.12 27.05 -4.38
CA GLU A 246 -3.81 27.60 -3.22
C GLU A 246 -5.34 27.64 -3.34
N THR A 247 -5.85 27.54 -4.57
CA THR A 247 -7.30 27.59 -4.85
C THR A 247 -7.98 26.23 -4.67
N TYR A 248 -7.23 25.14 -4.55
CA TYR A 248 -7.80 23.80 -4.43
C TYR A 248 -8.46 23.57 -3.08
N GLU A 249 -9.65 22.98 -3.12
CA GLU A 249 -10.45 22.71 -1.95
C GLU A 249 -9.87 21.58 -1.10
N LYS A 250 -9.64 21.85 0.19
CA LYS A 250 -9.16 20.88 1.16
C LYS A 250 -10.31 20.05 1.74
N SER A 251 -10.04 18.80 2.07
CA SER A 251 -11.03 17.87 2.66
C SER A 251 -11.50 18.24 4.05
N ALA A 252 -10.72 19.02 4.77
CA ALA A 252 -11.08 19.54 6.08
C ALA A 252 -10.93 21.07 6.07
N PRO A 253 -11.75 21.79 6.84
CA PRO A 253 -11.57 23.23 6.97
C PRO A 253 -10.16 23.50 7.50
N GLY A 254 -9.44 24.35 6.79
CA GLY A 254 -8.17 24.88 7.28
C GLY A 254 -8.42 25.64 8.57
N LYS A 255 -7.57 25.46 9.57
CA LYS A 255 -7.48 26.41 10.69
C LYS A 255 -6.66 27.57 10.26
#